data_71a8e16283198fd9366dd213ddcc8c79
#
_entry.id   71a8e16283198fd9366dd213ddcc8c79
#
_cell.length_a   1.000
_cell.length_b   1.000
_cell.length_c   1.000
_cell.angle_alpha   90.00
_cell.angle_beta   90.00
_cell.angle_gamma   90.00
#
_symmetry.space_group_name_H-M   'P 1'
#
loop_
_entity.id
_entity.type
_entity.pdbx_description
1 polymer ?
#
loop_
_entity_poly.entity_id
_entity_poly.type
_entity_poly.pdbx_seq_one_letter_code
_entity_poly.pdbx_strand_id
1 'polypeptide(L)'
;MTVYLSLGSNIRPRHHLGAALELLDAQDAVRLLGESPWYETRPWGGVAQANFLNLVCAVETSLPPPQLLQATQAIEQRLGRVRALRNGSRTIDIDILLAGDIRLETPALTIPHPGLLERDFMLVPLLDLAPNVRLPGSGERLIDKRAHLSHHQIIRRLA
;
A
#
# COMPACT_ATOMS: atom_id res chain seq x y z
N MET A 1 15.04 4.54 7.36
CA MET A 1 14.73 3.25 6.67
C MET A 1 13.78 3.47 5.51
N THR A 2 13.87 2.61 4.54
CA THR A 2 12.94 2.61 3.41
C THR A 2 11.69 1.81 3.77
N VAL A 3 10.52 2.41 3.56
CA VAL A 3 9.22 1.79 3.79
C VAL A 3 8.43 1.79 2.49
N TYR A 4 7.77 0.68 2.20
CA TYR A 4 6.87 0.55 1.05
C TYR A 4 5.43 0.58 1.52
N LEU A 5 4.65 1.47 0.90
CA LEU A 5 3.24 1.70 1.23
C LEU A 5 2.37 1.36 0.03
N SER A 6 1.27 0.66 0.27
CA SER A 6 0.24 0.43 -0.74
C SER A 6 -0.88 1.46 -0.54
N LEU A 7 -1.24 2.15 -1.60
CA LEU A 7 -2.33 3.13 -1.59
C LEU A 7 -3.43 2.69 -2.54
N GLY A 8 -4.68 2.80 -2.09
CA GLY A 8 -5.85 2.47 -2.91
C GLY A 8 -6.99 3.43 -2.68
N SER A 9 -7.79 3.66 -3.72
CA SER A 9 -8.97 4.52 -3.68
C SER A 9 -9.95 4.13 -4.76
N ASN A 10 -11.26 4.20 -4.48
CA ASN A 10 -12.31 4.07 -5.49
C ASN A 10 -13.38 5.17 -5.41
N ILE A 11 -13.06 6.25 -4.68
CA ILE A 11 -13.86 7.47 -4.65
C ILE A 11 -12.96 8.61 -5.09
N ARG A 12 -13.21 9.19 -6.26
CA ARG A 12 -12.35 10.20 -6.89
C ARG A 12 -10.86 9.79 -6.78
N PRO A 13 -10.51 8.61 -7.30
CA PRO A 13 -9.21 7.98 -6.96
C PRO A 13 -8.00 8.80 -7.41
N ARG A 14 -8.05 9.43 -8.58
CA ARG A 14 -6.92 10.26 -9.04
C ARG A 14 -6.65 11.43 -8.11
N HIS A 15 -7.70 12.07 -7.62
CA HIS A 15 -7.59 13.16 -6.66
C HIS A 15 -7.03 12.68 -5.32
N HIS A 16 -7.62 11.62 -4.75
CA HIS A 16 -7.24 11.15 -3.42
C HIS A 16 -5.85 10.52 -3.38
N LEU A 17 -5.47 9.75 -4.40
CA LEU A 17 -4.13 9.19 -4.47
C LEU A 17 -3.07 10.27 -4.61
N GLY A 18 -3.29 11.25 -5.48
CA GLY A 18 -2.38 12.39 -5.63
C GLY A 18 -2.24 13.19 -4.35
N ALA A 19 -3.36 13.48 -3.68
CA ALA A 19 -3.36 14.21 -2.42
C ALA A 19 -2.64 13.42 -1.31
N ALA A 20 -2.83 12.10 -1.24
CA ALA A 20 -2.15 11.27 -0.25
C ALA A 20 -0.63 11.27 -0.45
N LEU A 21 -0.15 11.18 -1.70
CA LEU A 21 1.28 11.25 -1.99
C LEU A 21 1.87 12.60 -1.57
N GLU A 22 1.17 13.72 -1.85
CA GLU A 22 1.61 15.05 -1.41
C GLU A 22 1.65 15.17 0.10
N LEU A 23 0.64 14.65 0.80
CA LEU A 23 0.59 14.70 2.26
C LEU A 23 1.66 13.82 2.91
N LEU A 24 1.99 12.69 2.32
CA LEU A 24 3.12 11.87 2.78
C LEU A 24 4.44 12.63 2.68
N ASP A 25 4.68 13.25 1.54
CA ASP A 25 5.93 14.01 1.31
C ASP A 25 6.01 15.27 2.16
N ALA A 26 4.89 15.78 2.64
CA ALA A 26 4.84 16.95 3.50
C ALA A 26 5.08 16.65 4.98
N GLN A 27 5.13 15.39 5.40
CA GLN A 27 5.44 15.02 6.80
C GLN A 27 6.92 15.28 7.09
N ASP A 28 7.23 15.86 8.25
CA ASP A 28 8.59 16.24 8.61
C ASP A 28 9.59 15.07 8.60
N ALA A 29 9.14 13.91 9.06
CA ALA A 29 9.99 12.73 9.19
C ALA A 29 9.82 11.73 8.04
N VAL A 30 9.20 12.14 6.93
CA VAL A 30 8.90 11.28 5.78
C VAL A 30 9.32 11.98 4.50
N ARG A 31 10.04 11.26 3.65
CA ARG A 31 10.42 11.74 2.33
C ARG A 31 9.98 10.74 1.28
N LEU A 32 9.19 11.18 0.31
CA LEU A 32 8.78 10.34 -0.80
C LEU A 32 9.95 10.07 -1.73
N LEU A 33 10.28 8.80 -1.94
CA LEU A 33 11.39 8.37 -2.81
C LEU A 33 10.93 8.08 -4.25
N GLY A 34 9.72 7.59 -4.40
CA GLY A 34 9.17 7.25 -5.71
C GLY A 34 7.84 6.53 -5.61
N GLU A 35 7.22 6.33 -6.74
CA GLU A 35 5.95 5.62 -6.85
C GLU A 35 5.97 4.66 -8.03
N SER A 36 5.20 3.57 -7.92
CA SER A 36 5.00 2.63 -9.01
C SER A 36 4.04 3.19 -10.06
N PRO A 37 3.91 2.53 -11.23
CA PRO A 37 2.74 2.76 -12.06
C PRO A 37 1.45 2.53 -11.27
N TRP A 38 0.36 3.18 -11.69
CA TRP A 38 -0.95 3.01 -11.09
C TRP A 38 -1.68 1.87 -11.81
N TYR A 39 -2.48 1.12 -11.04
CA TYR A 39 -3.22 -0.05 -11.54
C TYR A 39 -4.70 0.10 -11.27
N GLU A 40 -5.52 -0.21 -12.26
CA GLU A 40 -6.95 -0.38 -12.06
C GLU A 40 -7.20 -1.81 -11.59
N THR A 41 -7.94 -1.95 -10.49
CA THR A 41 -8.19 -3.24 -9.85
C THR A 41 -9.65 -3.44 -9.50
N ARG A 42 -10.08 -4.71 -9.46
CA ARG A 42 -11.41 -5.08 -8.99
C ARG A 42 -11.50 -4.89 -7.48
N PRO A 43 -12.68 -4.56 -6.95
CA PRO A 43 -12.88 -4.47 -5.51
C PRO A 43 -12.54 -5.79 -4.81
N TRP A 44 -11.96 -5.68 -3.63
CA TRP A 44 -11.69 -6.80 -2.75
C TRP A 44 -12.95 -7.17 -1.98
N GLY A 45 -13.19 -8.48 -1.82
CA GLY A 45 -14.37 -9.00 -1.12
C GLY A 45 -15.60 -9.04 -2.02
N GLY A 46 -16.76 -9.31 -1.42
CA GLY A 46 -18.02 -9.56 -2.15
C GLY A 46 -18.91 -8.34 -2.29
N VAL A 47 -18.47 -7.15 -1.96
CA VAL A 47 -19.27 -5.93 -2.01
C VAL A 47 -19.23 -5.30 -3.40
N ALA A 48 -20.42 -5.10 -3.99
CA ALA A 48 -20.52 -4.41 -5.27
C ALA A 48 -20.17 -2.93 -5.11
N GLN A 49 -19.19 -2.45 -5.88
CA GLN A 49 -18.69 -1.07 -5.82
C GLN A 49 -17.82 -0.77 -7.03
N ALA A 50 -17.43 0.48 -7.19
CA ALA A 50 -16.53 0.90 -8.26
C ALA A 50 -15.15 0.25 -8.11
N ASN A 51 -14.45 0.06 -9.24
CA ASN A 51 -13.07 -0.40 -9.24
C ASN A 51 -12.16 0.58 -8.52
N PHE A 52 -11.07 0.06 -7.99
CA PHE A 52 -10.04 0.86 -7.33
C PHE A 52 -8.95 1.27 -8.33
N LEU A 53 -8.24 2.35 -8.00
CA LEU A 53 -6.88 2.58 -8.45
C LEU A 53 -5.94 2.29 -7.29
N ASN A 54 -4.87 1.55 -7.55
CA ASN A 54 -3.86 1.19 -6.56
C ASN A 54 -2.46 1.50 -7.07
N LEU A 55 -1.58 1.86 -6.14
CA LEU A 55 -0.15 2.03 -6.41
C LEU A 55 0.65 1.62 -5.18
N VAL A 56 1.94 1.46 -5.34
CA VAL A 56 2.89 1.34 -4.24
C VAL A 56 3.87 2.50 -4.33
N CYS A 57 4.17 3.12 -3.19
CA CYS A 57 5.21 4.13 -3.10
C CYS A 57 6.28 3.72 -2.09
N ALA A 58 7.46 4.28 -2.24
CA ALA A 58 8.56 4.14 -1.30
C ALA A 58 8.79 5.46 -0.58
N VAL A 59 8.97 5.40 0.73
CA VAL A 59 9.32 6.56 1.55
C VAL A 59 10.56 6.25 2.38
N GLU A 60 11.36 7.28 2.64
CA GLU A 60 12.42 7.24 3.63
C GLU A 60 11.89 7.89 4.90
N THR A 61 12.02 7.22 6.04
CA THR A 61 11.51 7.74 7.30
C THR A 61 12.34 7.27 8.48
N SER A 62 12.43 8.13 9.50
CA SER A 62 12.97 7.79 10.82
C SER A 62 11.90 7.35 11.80
N LEU A 63 10.62 7.43 11.42
CA LEU A 63 9.53 7.04 12.30
C LEU A 63 9.52 5.53 12.53
N PRO A 64 9.38 5.07 13.76
CA PRO A 64 9.05 3.68 14.03
C PRO A 64 7.70 3.31 13.40
N PRO A 65 7.49 2.03 13.02
CA PRO A 65 6.26 1.62 12.33
C PRO A 65 4.95 2.04 13.01
N PRO A 66 4.78 1.93 14.35
CA PRO A 66 3.55 2.38 14.98
C PRO A 66 3.28 3.88 14.80
N GLN A 67 4.32 4.70 14.81
CA GLN A 67 4.19 6.15 14.60
C GLN A 67 3.90 6.47 13.13
N LEU A 68 4.52 5.74 12.21
CA LEU A 68 4.21 5.86 10.79
C LEU A 68 2.75 5.49 10.52
N LEU A 69 2.24 4.44 11.16
CA LEU A 69 0.84 4.05 11.07
C LEU A 69 -0.09 5.18 11.52
N GLN A 70 0.24 5.84 12.63
CA GLN A 70 -0.53 7.01 13.08
C GLN A 70 -0.54 8.12 12.03
N ALA A 71 0.61 8.39 11.41
CA ALA A 71 0.72 9.41 10.37
C ALA A 71 -0.12 9.06 9.13
N THR A 72 -0.09 7.81 8.68
CA THR A 72 -0.89 7.38 7.53
C THR A 72 -2.38 7.40 7.84
N GLN A 73 -2.78 7.00 9.04
CA GLN A 73 -4.18 7.06 9.47
C GLN A 73 -4.68 8.51 9.57
N ALA A 74 -3.85 9.44 10.00
CA ALA A 74 -4.19 10.86 10.02
C ALA A 74 -4.42 11.41 8.60
N ILE A 75 -3.63 10.97 7.63
CA ILE A 75 -3.83 11.30 6.21
C ILE A 75 -5.17 10.73 5.72
N GLU A 76 -5.46 9.47 6.02
CA GLU A 76 -6.74 8.85 5.66
C GLU A 76 -7.92 9.65 6.20
N GLN A 77 -7.88 10.04 7.47
CA GLN A 77 -8.93 10.86 8.10
C GLN A 77 -9.06 12.23 7.45
N ARG A 78 -7.94 12.88 7.18
CA ARG A 78 -7.92 14.21 6.54
C ARG A 78 -8.55 14.18 5.14
N LEU A 79 -8.42 13.05 4.42
CA LEU A 79 -9.00 12.87 3.10
C LEU A 79 -10.42 12.30 3.14
N GLY A 80 -11.03 12.24 4.32
CA GLY A 80 -12.44 11.95 4.50
C GLY A 80 -12.79 10.47 4.52
N ARG A 81 -11.84 9.59 4.87
CA ARG A 81 -12.13 8.16 4.98
C ARG A 81 -13.18 7.90 6.07
N VAL A 82 -14.22 7.15 5.71
CA VAL A 82 -15.27 6.68 6.62
C VAL A 82 -15.31 5.15 6.57
N ARG A 83 -15.18 4.49 7.72
CA ARG A 83 -15.20 3.02 7.82
C ARG A 83 -16.62 2.53 8.12
N ALA A 84 -17.56 2.88 7.23
CA ALA A 84 -18.97 2.52 7.42
C ALA A 84 -19.28 1.07 7.02
N LEU A 85 -18.49 0.49 6.10
CA LEU A 85 -18.72 -0.85 5.59
C LEU A 85 -17.37 -1.53 5.34
N ARG A 86 -17.17 -2.71 5.92
CA ARG A 86 -15.96 -3.50 5.68
C ARG A 86 -15.85 -3.87 4.21
N ASN A 87 -14.66 -3.67 3.61
CA ASN A 87 -14.40 -3.86 2.18
C ASN A 87 -15.27 -2.99 1.28
N GLY A 88 -15.89 -1.91 1.82
CA GLY A 88 -16.68 -0.96 1.05
C GLY A 88 -15.83 0.10 0.36
N SER A 89 -16.52 1.07 -0.26
CA SER A 89 -15.88 2.19 -0.96
C SER A 89 -15.04 3.04 -0.01
N ARG A 90 -13.89 3.53 -0.51
CA ARG A 90 -12.92 4.30 0.30
C ARG A 90 -12.35 5.46 -0.48
N THR A 91 -12.25 6.61 0.20
CA THR A 91 -11.54 7.76 -0.34
C THR A 91 -10.06 7.44 -0.48
N ILE A 92 -9.46 6.82 0.54
CA ILE A 92 -8.06 6.41 0.54
C ILE A 92 -7.82 5.29 1.57
N ASP A 93 -6.98 4.35 1.19
CA ASP A 93 -6.51 3.26 2.04
C ASP A 93 -4.99 3.21 1.92
N ILE A 94 -4.29 3.27 3.05
CA ILE A 94 -2.82 3.25 3.08
C ILE A 94 -2.37 2.11 3.97
N ASP A 95 -1.68 1.13 3.38
CA ASP A 95 -1.16 -0.04 4.09
C ASP A 95 0.37 -0.04 4.07
N ILE A 96 0.98 -0.36 5.21
CA ILE A 96 2.42 -0.57 5.30
C ILE A 96 2.71 -2.00 4.83
N LEU A 97 3.47 -2.15 3.75
CA LEU A 97 3.82 -3.45 3.20
C LEU A 97 5.11 -4.00 3.80
N LEU A 98 6.15 -3.19 3.80
CA LEU A 98 7.49 -3.51 4.30
C LEU A 98 8.08 -2.28 4.96
N ALA A 99 8.87 -2.47 6.01
CA ALA A 99 9.58 -1.40 6.71
C ALA A 99 11.00 -1.87 7.04
N GLY A 100 11.94 -1.61 6.13
CA GLY A 100 13.32 -2.12 6.27
C GLY A 100 13.32 -3.64 6.48
N ASP A 101 14.06 -4.10 7.47
CA ASP A 101 14.12 -5.52 7.86
C ASP A 101 13.21 -5.86 9.04
N ILE A 102 12.29 -4.98 9.36
CA ILE A 102 11.43 -5.14 10.54
C ILE A 102 10.41 -6.24 10.29
N ARG A 103 10.25 -7.12 11.31
CA ARG A 103 9.15 -8.05 11.43
C ARG A 103 8.36 -7.70 12.67
N LEU A 104 7.07 -7.48 12.49
CA LEU A 104 6.19 -7.04 13.57
C LEU A 104 4.85 -7.76 13.45
N GLU A 105 4.35 -8.26 14.58
CA GLU A 105 3.05 -8.90 14.62
C GLU A 105 2.33 -8.44 15.88
N THR A 106 1.46 -7.45 15.70
CA THR A 106 0.63 -6.89 16.76
C THR A 106 -0.82 -6.81 16.29
N PRO A 107 -1.79 -6.64 17.19
CA PRO A 107 -3.19 -6.46 16.77
C PRO A 107 -3.40 -5.26 15.86
N ALA A 108 -2.61 -4.19 16.02
CA ALA A 108 -2.76 -2.97 15.25
C ALA A 108 -1.99 -2.98 13.93
N LEU A 109 -0.89 -3.76 13.84
CA LEU A 109 0.04 -3.68 12.70
C LEU A 109 0.84 -4.96 12.56
N THR A 110 0.83 -5.51 11.35
CA THR A 110 1.64 -6.67 10.97
C THR A 110 2.53 -6.30 9.79
N ILE A 111 3.84 -6.52 9.92
CA ILE A 111 4.85 -6.27 8.88
C ILE A 111 5.73 -7.51 8.76
N PRO A 112 5.93 -8.08 7.56
CA PRO A 112 5.32 -7.73 6.27
C PRO A 112 3.80 -7.84 6.29
N HIS A 113 3.14 -7.04 5.44
CA HIS A 113 1.68 -7.06 5.35
C HIS A 113 1.20 -8.47 5.00
N PRO A 114 0.13 -8.98 5.69
CA PRO A 114 -0.35 -10.37 5.44
C PRO A 114 -0.81 -10.62 4.01
N GLY A 115 -1.30 -9.58 3.32
CA GLY A 115 -1.75 -9.69 1.92
C GLY A 115 -0.66 -9.59 0.87
N LEU A 116 0.57 -9.26 1.26
CA LEU A 116 1.64 -8.97 0.30
C LEU A 116 1.96 -10.14 -0.63
N LEU A 117 1.98 -11.37 -0.11
CA LEU A 117 2.30 -12.57 -0.88
C LEU A 117 1.08 -13.22 -1.52
N GLU A 118 -0.11 -12.65 -1.34
CA GLU A 118 -1.37 -13.20 -1.84
C GLU A 118 -2.02 -12.31 -2.89
N ARG A 119 -1.89 -10.99 -2.78
CA ARG A 119 -2.64 -10.00 -3.56
C ARG A 119 -1.77 -9.37 -4.63
N ASP A 120 -2.18 -9.50 -5.89
CA ASP A 120 -1.41 -8.95 -7.00
C ASP A 120 -1.28 -7.42 -6.94
N PHE A 121 -2.32 -6.72 -6.47
CA PHE A 121 -2.30 -5.26 -6.41
C PHE A 121 -1.37 -4.70 -5.32
N MET A 122 -0.81 -5.55 -4.47
CA MET A 122 0.27 -5.20 -3.54
C MET A 122 1.63 -5.61 -4.09
N LEU A 123 1.77 -6.86 -4.52
CA LEU A 123 3.07 -7.40 -4.93
C LEU A 123 3.53 -6.87 -6.28
N VAL A 124 2.65 -6.80 -7.28
CA VAL A 124 3.05 -6.40 -8.63
C VAL A 124 3.56 -4.96 -8.68
N PRO A 125 2.82 -3.96 -8.13
CA PRO A 125 3.36 -2.59 -8.11
C PRO A 125 4.63 -2.45 -7.26
N LEU A 126 4.74 -3.21 -6.17
CA LEU A 126 5.96 -3.22 -5.37
C LEU A 126 7.16 -3.68 -6.19
N LEU A 127 7.01 -4.74 -6.98
CA LEU A 127 8.07 -5.28 -7.83
C LEU A 127 8.43 -4.32 -8.98
N ASP A 128 7.47 -3.56 -9.50
CA ASP A 128 7.75 -2.52 -10.48
C ASP A 128 8.69 -1.45 -9.90
N LEU A 129 8.49 -1.10 -8.64
CA LEU A 129 9.26 -0.06 -7.94
C LEU A 129 10.58 -0.61 -7.41
N ALA A 130 10.58 -1.84 -6.89
CA ALA A 130 11.71 -2.46 -6.22
C ALA A 130 11.86 -3.94 -6.64
N PRO A 131 12.37 -4.21 -7.84
CA PRO A 131 12.40 -5.59 -8.38
C PRO A 131 13.30 -6.54 -7.59
N ASN A 132 14.25 -6.01 -6.83
CA ASN A 132 15.22 -6.82 -6.07
C ASN A 132 14.89 -6.91 -4.58
N VAL A 133 13.73 -6.44 -4.16
CA VAL A 133 13.32 -6.45 -2.76
C VAL A 133 13.21 -7.87 -2.21
N ARG A 134 13.60 -8.04 -0.94
CA ARG A 134 13.61 -9.33 -0.25
C ARG A 134 12.74 -9.29 1.00
N LEU A 135 12.25 -10.47 1.39
CA LEU A 135 11.54 -10.61 2.66
C LEU A 135 12.52 -10.48 3.83
N PRO A 136 12.14 -9.73 4.88
CA PRO A 136 12.91 -9.73 6.11
C PRO A 136 12.90 -11.13 6.74
N GLY A 137 14.00 -11.47 7.39
CA GLY A 137 14.17 -12.77 8.02
C GLY A 137 14.67 -13.84 7.07
N SER A 138 13.85 -14.33 6.15
CA SER A 138 14.23 -15.40 5.22
C SER A 138 15.20 -14.95 4.14
N GLY A 139 15.16 -13.66 3.75
CA GLY A 139 15.94 -13.14 2.63
C GLY A 139 15.45 -13.59 1.26
N GLU A 140 14.31 -14.28 1.19
CA GLU A 140 13.74 -14.70 -0.09
C GLU A 140 13.38 -13.51 -0.96
N ARG A 141 13.66 -13.61 -2.27
CA ARG A 141 13.31 -12.55 -3.21
C ARG A 141 11.80 -12.55 -3.44
N LEU A 142 11.19 -11.37 -3.33
CA LEU A 142 9.75 -11.26 -3.54
C LEU A 142 9.32 -11.56 -4.97
N ILE A 143 10.18 -11.32 -5.95
CA ILE A 143 9.88 -11.66 -7.34
C ILE A 143 9.60 -13.15 -7.53
N ASP A 144 10.22 -14.02 -6.72
CA ASP A 144 10.00 -15.47 -6.79
C ASP A 144 8.62 -15.87 -6.25
N LYS A 145 7.93 -14.96 -5.56
CA LYS A 145 6.57 -15.20 -5.03
C LYS A 145 5.47 -14.84 -6.02
N ARG A 146 5.80 -14.14 -7.11
CA ARG A 146 4.80 -13.64 -8.07
C ARG A 146 3.97 -14.77 -8.69
N ALA A 147 4.57 -15.92 -8.97
CA ALA A 147 3.88 -17.08 -9.55
C ALA A 147 2.90 -17.75 -8.58
N HIS A 148 2.97 -17.42 -7.29
CA HIS A 148 2.18 -18.06 -6.24
C HIS A 148 1.06 -17.18 -5.68
N LEU A 149 0.76 -16.07 -6.35
CA LEU A 149 -0.33 -15.19 -5.94
C LEU A 149 -1.67 -15.91 -6.03
N SER A 150 -2.51 -15.75 -5.01
CA SER A 150 -3.82 -16.40 -4.91
C SER A 150 -4.98 -15.47 -5.28
N HIS A 151 -4.74 -14.16 -5.31
CA HIS A 151 -5.78 -13.16 -5.60
C HIS A 151 -5.34 -12.27 -6.75
N HIS A 152 -6.14 -12.26 -7.82
CA HIS A 152 -5.85 -11.57 -9.07
C HIS A 152 -6.92 -10.51 -9.33
N GLN A 153 -6.72 -9.30 -8.78
CA GLN A 153 -7.63 -8.17 -8.91
C GLN A 153 -7.21 -7.18 -9.99
N ILE A 154 -5.95 -7.20 -10.44
CA ILE A 154 -5.47 -6.24 -11.45
C ILE A 154 -6.21 -6.45 -12.76
N ILE A 155 -6.79 -5.36 -13.28
CA ILE A 155 -7.42 -5.31 -14.59
C ILE A 155 -6.41 -4.80 -15.61
N ARG A 156 -5.72 -3.70 -15.31
CA ARG A 156 -4.72 -3.10 -16.20
C ARG A 156 -3.81 -2.13 -15.47
N ARG A 157 -2.62 -1.93 -16.04
CA ARG A 157 -1.71 -0.89 -15.64
C ARG A 157 -2.04 0.39 -16.42
N LEU A 158 -2.09 1.52 -15.72
CA LEU A 158 -2.30 2.81 -16.36
C LEU A 158 -0.97 3.39 -16.85
N ALA A 159 -1.01 4.05 -17.98
CA ALA A 159 0.16 4.70 -18.55
C ALA A 159 0.53 5.98 -17.77
#